data_8c465e32694374c326f57c9535542ee0
#
_entry.id   8c465e32694374c326f57c9535542ee0
#
_cell.length_a   1.000
_cell.length_b   1.000
_cell.length_c   1.000
_cell.angle_alpha   90.00
_cell.angle_beta   90.00
_cell.angle_gamma   90.00
#
_symmetry.space_group_name_H-M   'P 1'
#
loop_
_entity.id
_entity.type
_entity.pdbx_description
1 polymer ?
#
loop_
_entity_poly.entity_id
_entity_poly.type
_entity_poly.pdbx_seq_one_letter_code
_entity_poly.pdbx_strand_id
1 'polypeptide(L)'
;MPDEVFLRGKAPMTKSEVRSVSLTKLKLDENSVCYDIGAGTGSVSVEMALRASQGQVYAIEKKEDALNLLKANKEKFALDHMQIIAGTAPKAMEDLPAPTHAFIGGSSGNLDKIINLLLAKNPQVRIVINCITLETVSETISCIRRLEESGADKEWESEVVQLAVSRAKNIGRYHMMMGENPIYIITVQAHKKEMTL
;
A
#
# COMPACT_ATOMS: atom_id res chain seq x y z
N MET A 1 7.35 -8.33 9.48
CA MET A 1 6.94 -8.96 10.76
C MET A 1 6.12 -10.22 10.47
N PRO A 2 6.09 -11.27 11.35
CA PRO A 2 5.21 -12.45 11.17
C PRO A 2 3.73 -12.05 11.25
N ASP A 3 2.86 -12.82 10.58
CA ASP A 3 1.42 -12.54 10.56
C ASP A 3 0.74 -12.73 11.92
N GLU A 4 1.30 -13.59 12.78
CA GLU A 4 0.77 -13.97 14.09
C GLU A 4 0.84 -12.83 15.12
N VAL A 5 1.68 -11.83 14.88
CA VAL A 5 1.79 -10.68 15.80
C VAL A 5 0.64 -9.69 15.66
N PHE A 6 -0.16 -9.79 14.59
CA PHE A 6 -1.29 -8.91 14.36
C PHE A 6 -2.60 -9.52 14.86
N LEU A 7 -3.48 -8.67 15.39
CA LEU A 7 -4.86 -9.04 15.66
C LEU A 7 -5.60 -9.21 14.33
N ARG A 8 -6.25 -10.35 14.17
CA ARG A 8 -6.92 -10.75 12.93
C ARG A 8 -8.40 -11.04 13.16
N GLY A 9 -9.18 -10.90 12.10
CA GLY A 9 -10.61 -11.21 12.07
C GLY A 9 -11.06 -11.57 10.67
N LYS A 10 -12.24 -11.13 10.27
CA LYS A 10 -12.79 -11.37 8.92
C LYS A 10 -12.16 -10.45 7.85
N ALA A 11 -11.59 -9.30 8.25
CA ALA A 11 -10.95 -8.40 7.31
C ALA A 11 -9.71 -9.05 6.69
N PRO A 12 -9.50 -8.92 5.36
CA PRO A 12 -8.29 -9.38 4.71
C PRO A 12 -7.04 -8.72 5.31
N MET A 13 -5.95 -9.49 5.37
CA MET A 13 -4.64 -8.99 5.81
C MET A 13 -3.60 -9.31 4.74
N THR A 14 -2.78 -8.33 4.40
CA THR A 14 -1.62 -8.53 3.53
C THR A 14 -0.63 -9.45 4.23
N LYS A 15 -0.31 -10.58 3.60
CA LYS A 15 0.59 -11.61 4.15
C LYS A 15 2.01 -11.11 4.29
N SER A 16 2.76 -11.69 5.22
CA SER A 16 4.11 -11.25 5.61
C SER A 16 5.07 -11.11 4.45
N GLU A 17 5.09 -12.04 3.49
CA GLU A 17 5.95 -12.01 2.32
C GLU A 17 5.59 -10.85 1.40
N VAL A 18 4.30 -10.71 1.07
CA VAL A 18 3.78 -9.62 0.23
C VAL A 18 4.03 -8.27 0.90
N ARG A 19 3.74 -8.16 2.20
CA ARG A 19 3.95 -6.95 2.99
C ARG A 19 5.42 -6.54 3.02
N SER A 20 6.34 -7.51 3.23
CA SER A 20 7.77 -7.24 3.25
C SER A 20 8.28 -6.70 1.91
N VAL A 21 7.85 -7.29 0.79
CA VAL A 21 8.22 -6.81 -0.54
C VAL A 21 7.62 -5.42 -0.80
N SER A 22 6.33 -5.21 -0.52
CA SER A 22 5.65 -3.92 -0.70
C SER A 22 6.33 -2.80 0.08
N LEU A 23 6.69 -3.04 1.34
CA LEU A 23 7.38 -2.08 2.19
C LEU A 23 8.82 -1.80 1.74
N THR A 24 9.51 -2.80 1.17
CA THR A 24 10.81 -2.60 0.54
C THR A 24 10.69 -1.71 -0.70
N LYS A 25 9.65 -1.92 -1.51
CA LYS A 25 9.39 -1.09 -2.70
C LYS A 25 8.98 0.35 -2.35
N LEU A 26 8.37 0.58 -1.20
CA LEU A 26 8.07 1.93 -0.71
C LEU A 26 9.33 2.75 -0.41
N LYS A 27 10.46 2.14 -0.05
CA LYS A 27 11.72 2.84 0.30
C LYS A 27 11.52 3.91 1.40
N LEU A 28 10.78 3.57 2.46
CA LEU A 28 10.49 4.47 3.57
C LEU A 28 11.74 4.85 4.35
N ASP A 29 11.79 6.09 4.81
CA ASP A 29 12.70 6.62 5.81
C ASP A 29 11.96 7.01 7.11
N GLU A 30 12.69 7.45 8.12
CA GLU A 30 12.14 7.80 9.44
C GLU A 30 11.19 9.00 9.41
N ASN A 31 11.31 9.91 8.42
CA ASN A 31 10.53 11.14 8.30
C ASN A 31 9.37 11.01 7.30
N SER A 32 9.15 9.83 6.74
CA SER A 32 8.16 9.61 5.68
C SER A 32 6.74 9.96 6.13
N VAL A 33 6.00 10.69 5.31
CA VAL A 33 4.56 10.90 5.45
C VAL A 33 3.85 9.90 4.56
N CYS A 34 3.16 8.95 5.18
CA CYS A 34 2.67 7.75 4.52
C CYS A 34 1.14 7.70 4.48
N TYR A 35 0.59 7.27 3.34
CA TYR A 35 -0.81 6.88 3.23
C TYR A 35 -0.91 5.36 3.04
N ASP A 36 -1.76 4.69 3.83
CA ASP A 36 -2.18 3.30 3.63
C ASP A 36 -3.65 3.29 3.23
N ILE A 37 -3.92 3.07 1.94
CA ILE A 37 -5.25 3.19 1.34
C ILE A 37 -5.88 1.79 1.22
N GLY A 38 -6.99 1.60 1.93
CA GLY A 38 -7.60 0.28 2.13
C GLY A 38 -6.83 -0.51 3.19
N ALA A 39 -6.58 0.13 4.34
CA ALA A 39 -5.67 -0.38 5.38
C ALA A 39 -6.07 -1.75 5.99
N GLY A 40 -7.35 -2.12 5.91
CA GLY A 40 -7.82 -3.40 6.40
C GLY A 40 -7.51 -3.59 7.89
N THR A 41 -6.76 -4.63 8.22
CA THR A 41 -6.33 -4.88 9.61
C THR A 41 -5.26 -3.92 10.11
N GLY A 42 -4.66 -3.10 9.23
CA GLY A 42 -3.57 -2.19 9.53
C GLY A 42 -2.18 -2.81 9.59
N SER A 43 -2.01 -4.05 9.12
CA SER A 43 -0.70 -4.70 9.17
C SER A 43 0.38 -3.96 8.37
N VAL A 44 0.01 -3.36 7.23
CA VAL A 44 0.91 -2.50 6.45
C VAL A 44 1.11 -1.17 7.17
N SER A 45 0.03 -0.51 7.62
CA SER A 45 0.09 0.76 8.37
C SER A 45 1.01 0.69 9.59
N VAL A 46 0.92 -0.39 10.38
CA VAL A 46 1.78 -0.62 11.54
C VAL A 46 3.25 -0.70 11.14
N GLU A 47 3.59 -1.52 10.14
CA GLU A 47 4.98 -1.63 9.70
C GLU A 47 5.50 -0.37 8.99
N MET A 48 4.63 0.42 8.35
CA MET A 48 4.97 1.76 7.87
C MET A 48 5.31 2.69 9.04
N ALA A 49 4.47 2.72 10.08
CA ALA A 49 4.68 3.56 11.24
C ALA A 49 5.95 3.20 12.03
N LEU A 50 6.28 1.91 12.14
CA LEU A 50 7.53 1.47 12.76
C LEU A 50 8.78 1.92 11.98
N ARG A 51 8.69 2.12 10.66
CA ARG A 51 9.78 2.63 9.82
C ARG A 51 9.83 4.15 9.78
N ALA A 52 8.67 4.79 9.65
CA ALA A 52 8.52 6.24 9.65
C ALA A 52 8.37 6.79 11.08
N SER A 53 9.36 6.48 11.94
CA SER A 53 9.30 6.71 13.40
C SER A 53 9.25 8.19 13.80
N GLN A 54 9.68 9.10 12.94
CA GLN A 54 9.63 10.56 13.08
C GLN A 54 8.61 11.19 12.11
N GLY A 55 8.02 10.36 11.25
CA GLY A 55 7.05 10.76 10.25
C GLY A 55 5.61 10.63 10.73
N GLN A 56 4.71 10.43 9.78
CA GLN A 56 3.28 10.29 10.05
C GLN A 56 2.65 9.23 9.15
N VAL A 57 1.76 8.41 9.66
CA VAL A 57 0.99 7.44 8.86
C VAL A 57 -0.49 7.74 8.94
N TYR A 58 -1.15 7.80 7.79
CA TYR A 58 -2.60 7.95 7.63
C TYR A 58 -3.16 6.65 7.06
N ALA A 59 -3.86 5.88 7.91
CA ALA A 59 -4.49 4.62 7.56
C ALA A 59 -5.95 4.84 7.20
N ILE A 60 -6.28 4.74 5.90
CA ILE A 60 -7.61 5.02 5.36
C ILE A 60 -8.37 3.69 5.20
N GLU A 61 -9.49 3.55 5.88
CA GLU A 61 -10.36 2.38 5.82
C GLU A 61 -11.83 2.78 5.95
N LYS A 62 -12.74 2.08 5.24
CA LYS A 62 -14.17 2.38 5.25
C LYS A 62 -15.03 1.37 6.00
N LYS A 63 -14.54 0.12 6.14
CA LYS A 63 -15.32 -0.97 6.75
C LYS A 63 -15.16 -0.97 8.27
N GLU A 64 -16.26 -0.96 8.99
CA GLU A 64 -16.29 -0.89 10.45
C GLU A 64 -15.54 -2.06 11.14
N ASP A 65 -15.74 -3.29 10.66
CA ASP A 65 -15.04 -4.46 11.20
C ASP A 65 -13.51 -4.34 11.03
N ALA A 66 -13.05 -3.76 9.93
CA ALA A 66 -11.63 -3.52 9.66
C ALA A 66 -11.10 -2.37 10.53
N LEU A 67 -11.87 -1.28 10.69
CA LEU A 67 -11.51 -0.15 11.55
C LEU A 67 -11.30 -0.58 13.01
N ASN A 68 -12.11 -1.50 13.52
CA ASN A 68 -11.95 -2.02 14.88
C ASN A 68 -10.64 -2.80 15.03
N LEU A 69 -10.26 -3.63 14.06
CA LEU A 69 -8.98 -4.34 14.05
C LEU A 69 -7.80 -3.38 13.89
N LEU A 70 -7.93 -2.38 13.01
CA LEU A 70 -6.93 -1.36 12.78
C LEU A 70 -6.62 -0.56 14.06
N LYS A 71 -7.66 -0.15 14.80
CA LYS A 71 -7.53 0.51 16.11
C LYS A 71 -6.81 -0.37 17.12
N ALA A 72 -7.27 -1.62 17.26
CA ALA A 72 -6.68 -2.57 18.20
C ALA A 72 -5.20 -2.88 17.87
N ASN A 73 -4.83 -2.97 16.58
CA ASN A 73 -3.44 -3.13 16.18
C ASN A 73 -2.63 -1.85 16.44
N LYS A 74 -3.15 -0.66 16.15
CA LYS A 74 -2.49 0.61 16.52
C LYS A 74 -2.16 0.67 18.00
N GLU A 75 -3.14 0.39 18.87
CA GLU A 75 -2.99 0.36 20.32
C GLU A 75 -1.96 -0.68 20.77
N LYS A 76 -2.04 -1.90 20.24
CA LYS A 76 -1.10 -2.98 20.55
C LYS A 76 0.35 -2.62 20.31
N PHE A 77 0.62 -1.85 19.26
CA PHE A 77 1.97 -1.42 18.89
C PHE A 77 2.34 -0.01 19.40
N ALA A 78 1.47 0.65 20.17
CA ALA A 78 1.68 1.98 20.76
C ALA A 78 2.12 3.04 19.72
N LEU A 79 1.41 3.15 18.58
CA LEU A 79 1.78 4.00 17.44
C LEU A 79 0.98 5.33 17.46
N ASP A 80 1.38 6.28 18.28
CA ASP A 80 0.68 7.58 18.43
C ASP A 80 0.71 8.42 17.15
N HIS A 81 1.78 8.34 16.37
CA HIS A 81 1.97 9.03 15.07
C HIS A 81 1.26 8.35 13.90
N MET A 82 0.44 7.34 14.15
CA MET A 82 -0.44 6.72 13.14
C MET A 82 -1.88 7.21 13.35
N GLN A 83 -2.47 7.86 12.35
CA GLN A 83 -3.85 8.32 12.37
C GLN A 83 -4.75 7.39 11.56
N ILE A 84 -5.93 7.09 12.09
CA ILE A 84 -6.94 6.27 11.42
C ILE A 84 -8.00 7.19 10.84
N ILE A 85 -8.21 7.10 9.53
CA ILE A 85 -9.15 7.91 8.77
C ILE A 85 -10.29 7.01 8.29
N ALA A 86 -11.45 7.14 8.94
CA ALA A 86 -12.64 6.39 8.56
C ALA A 86 -13.29 7.03 7.31
N GLY A 87 -13.31 6.30 6.20
CA GLY A 87 -13.91 6.81 4.98
C GLY A 87 -13.41 6.14 3.71
N THR A 88 -13.95 6.60 2.58
CA THR A 88 -13.62 6.07 1.26
C THR A 88 -12.66 7.02 0.53
N ALA A 89 -11.53 6.48 0.06
CA ALA A 89 -10.62 7.21 -0.82
C ALA A 89 -11.28 7.43 -2.22
N PRO A 90 -11.03 8.57 -2.89
CA PRO A 90 -10.12 9.64 -2.50
C PRO A 90 -10.68 10.65 -1.49
N LYS A 91 -12.01 10.74 -1.29
CA LYS A 91 -12.66 11.78 -0.46
C LYS A 91 -12.06 11.89 0.94
N ALA A 92 -11.79 10.76 1.59
CA ALA A 92 -11.20 10.72 2.92
C ALA A 92 -9.73 11.21 2.98
N MET A 93 -9.14 11.53 1.82
CA MET A 93 -7.75 11.98 1.72
C MET A 93 -7.62 13.49 1.43
N GLU A 94 -8.74 14.20 1.14
CA GLU A 94 -8.72 15.56 0.61
C GLU A 94 -8.00 16.54 1.56
N ASP A 95 -8.29 16.49 2.85
CA ASP A 95 -7.77 17.42 3.86
C ASP A 95 -6.47 16.93 4.54
N LEU A 96 -5.94 15.77 4.15
CA LEU A 96 -4.71 15.24 4.72
C LEU A 96 -3.47 15.95 4.14
N PRO A 97 -2.36 16.05 4.89
CA PRO A 97 -1.10 16.61 4.40
C PRO A 97 -0.57 15.86 3.18
N ALA A 98 0.25 16.53 2.35
CA ALA A 98 0.85 15.90 1.17
C ALA A 98 1.71 14.68 1.56
N PRO A 99 1.44 13.47 1.01
CA PRO A 99 2.21 12.28 1.32
C PRO A 99 3.54 12.24 0.56
N THR A 100 4.57 11.66 1.17
CA THR A 100 5.79 11.27 0.46
C THR A 100 5.67 9.88 -0.13
N HIS A 101 4.90 9.01 0.52
CA HIS A 101 4.72 7.61 0.14
C HIS A 101 3.25 7.21 0.28
N ALA A 102 2.77 6.38 -0.64
CA ALA A 102 1.43 5.82 -0.58
C ALA A 102 1.44 4.33 -0.91
N PHE A 103 0.78 3.55 -0.08
CA PHE A 103 0.45 2.16 -0.35
C PHE A 103 -1.05 2.05 -0.68
N ILE A 104 -1.38 1.32 -1.74
CA ILE A 104 -2.76 1.07 -2.15
C ILE A 104 -3.01 -0.44 -2.08
N GLY A 105 -3.66 -0.88 -0.99
CA GLY A 105 -4.10 -2.26 -0.80
C GLY A 105 -5.52 -2.51 -1.30
N GLY A 106 -6.31 -1.43 -1.53
CA GLY A 106 -7.66 -1.51 -2.05
C GLY A 106 -8.22 -0.15 -2.44
N SER A 107 -8.60 0.02 -3.71
CA SER A 107 -9.11 1.28 -4.29
C SER A 107 -10.63 1.42 -4.31
N SER A 108 -11.35 0.31 -4.13
CA SER A 108 -12.82 0.28 -4.27
C SER A 108 -13.33 0.85 -5.61
N GLY A 109 -12.59 0.62 -6.71
CA GLY A 109 -12.93 1.11 -8.05
C GLY A 109 -12.61 2.59 -8.28
N ASN A 110 -11.81 3.22 -7.42
CA ASN A 110 -11.42 4.62 -7.54
C ASN A 110 -9.92 4.82 -7.79
N LEU A 111 -9.22 3.81 -8.31
CA LEU A 111 -7.76 3.81 -8.42
C LEU A 111 -7.24 5.06 -9.13
N ASP A 112 -7.77 5.38 -10.29
CA ASP A 112 -7.38 6.54 -11.10
C ASP A 112 -7.52 7.87 -10.33
N LYS A 113 -8.67 8.06 -9.65
CA LYS A 113 -8.92 9.26 -8.84
C LYS A 113 -7.98 9.35 -7.64
N ILE A 114 -7.66 8.22 -7.03
CA ILE A 114 -6.73 8.14 -5.89
C ILE A 114 -5.33 8.55 -6.35
N ILE A 115 -4.82 7.98 -7.44
CA ILE A 115 -3.50 8.29 -7.98
C ILE A 115 -3.41 9.77 -8.38
N ASN A 116 -4.43 10.29 -9.07
CA ASN A 116 -4.46 11.70 -9.47
C ASN A 116 -4.43 12.64 -8.25
N LEU A 117 -5.16 12.33 -7.17
CA LEU A 117 -5.13 13.14 -5.95
C LEU A 117 -3.76 13.06 -5.25
N LEU A 118 -3.14 11.88 -5.18
CA LEU A 118 -1.80 11.71 -4.60
C LEU A 118 -0.78 12.57 -5.35
N LEU A 119 -0.79 12.53 -6.69
CA LEU A 119 0.11 13.32 -7.54
C LEU A 119 -0.18 14.81 -7.50
N ALA A 120 -1.43 15.22 -7.32
CA ALA A 120 -1.80 16.62 -7.12
C ALA A 120 -1.27 17.16 -5.78
N LYS A 121 -1.28 16.34 -4.72
CA LYS A 121 -0.72 16.70 -3.41
C LYS A 121 0.81 16.71 -3.39
N ASN A 122 1.43 15.70 -3.99
CA ASN A 122 2.88 15.60 -4.15
C ASN A 122 3.22 14.94 -5.49
N PRO A 123 3.69 15.72 -6.48
CA PRO A 123 4.06 15.17 -7.79
C PRO A 123 5.19 14.12 -7.78
N GLN A 124 5.94 14.01 -6.68
CA GLN A 124 7.05 13.07 -6.51
C GLN A 124 6.70 11.91 -5.54
N VAL A 125 5.43 11.77 -5.15
CA VAL A 125 4.98 10.71 -4.25
C VAL A 125 5.35 9.35 -4.82
N ARG A 126 5.96 8.50 -3.99
CA ARG A 126 6.22 7.10 -4.35
C ARG A 126 4.99 6.26 -4.02
N ILE A 127 4.44 5.58 -5.02
CA ILE A 127 3.21 4.80 -4.90
C ILE A 127 3.53 3.33 -5.10
N VAL A 128 3.05 2.47 -4.18
CA VAL A 128 3.09 1.02 -4.30
C VAL A 128 1.66 0.48 -4.25
N ILE A 129 1.30 -0.33 -5.24
CA ILE A 129 -0.07 -0.84 -5.44
C ILE A 129 -0.02 -2.36 -5.43
N ASN A 130 -0.82 -2.99 -4.56
CA ASN A 130 -1.00 -4.43 -4.56
C ASN A 130 -2.26 -4.81 -5.34
N CYS A 131 -2.09 -5.59 -6.40
CA CYS A 131 -3.16 -6.06 -7.27
C CYS A 131 -3.29 -7.58 -7.16
N ILE A 132 -4.50 -8.07 -6.86
CA ILE A 132 -4.82 -9.50 -6.76
C ILE A 132 -5.53 -9.96 -8.03
N THR A 133 -6.36 -9.10 -8.63
CA THR A 133 -7.16 -9.42 -9.81
C THR A 133 -6.53 -8.87 -11.08
N LEU A 134 -6.77 -9.54 -12.22
CA LEU A 134 -6.28 -9.09 -13.52
C LEU A 134 -6.89 -7.75 -13.92
N GLU A 135 -8.14 -7.47 -13.50
CA GLU A 135 -8.82 -6.20 -13.75
C GLU A 135 -8.06 -5.06 -13.08
N THR A 136 -7.67 -5.22 -11.80
CA THR A 136 -6.91 -4.19 -11.08
C THR A 136 -5.50 -4.01 -11.67
N VAL A 137 -4.86 -5.09 -12.12
CA VAL A 137 -3.57 -5.00 -12.84
C VAL A 137 -3.74 -4.20 -14.13
N SER A 138 -4.76 -4.52 -14.94
CA SER A 138 -5.04 -3.84 -16.20
C SER A 138 -5.36 -2.35 -15.99
N GLU A 139 -6.19 -2.03 -14.99
CA GLU A 139 -6.52 -0.65 -14.61
C GLU A 139 -5.26 0.12 -14.21
N THR A 140 -4.41 -0.49 -13.37
CA THR A 140 -3.16 0.13 -12.90
C THR A 140 -2.19 0.42 -14.04
N ILE A 141 -1.96 -0.56 -14.93
CA ILE A 141 -1.07 -0.38 -16.09
C ILE A 141 -1.61 0.71 -17.02
N SER A 142 -2.93 0.73 -17.27
CA SER A 142 -3.56 1.74 -18.10
C SER A 142 -3.44 3.14 -17.49
N CYS A 143 -3.57 3.25 -16.17
CA CYS A 143 -3.37 4.51 -15.45
C CYS A 143 -1.92 5.00 -15.61
N ILE A 144 -0.94 4.13 -15.37
CA ILE A 144 0.50 4.48 -15.49
C ILE A 144 0.82 4.96 -16.90
N ARG A 145 0.37 4.26 -17.95
CA ARG A 145 0.59 4.67 -19.35
C ARG A 145 0.05 6.07 -19.62
N ARG A 146 -1.17 6.39 -19.15
CA ARG A 146 -1.72 7.75 -19.29
C ARG A 146 -0.87 8.81 -18.61
N LEU A 147 -0.29 8.51 -17.43
CA LEU A 147 0.61 9.41 -16.73
C LEU A 147 1.92 9.64 -17.49
N GLU A 148 2.51 8.56 -18.03
CA GLU A 148 3.73 8.63 -18.86
C GLU A 148 3.50 9.45 -20.13
N GLU A 149 2.35 9.26 -20.80
CA GLU A 149 1.98 10.00 -22.02
C GLU A 149 1.68 11.49 -21.76
N SER A 150 1.07 11.81 -20.60
CA SER A 150 0.67 13.18 -20.25
C SER A 150 1.78 14.01 -19.61
N GLY A 151 2.81 13.38 -19.09
CA GLY A 151 3.85 14.01 -18.27
C GLY A 151 5.14 14.30 -19.03
N ALA A 152 5.11 15.13 -20.09
CA ALA A 152 6.27 15.46 -20.93
C ALA A 152 7.50 16.01 -20.14
N ASP A 153 7.26 16.66 -18.99
CA ASP A 153 8.29 17.28 -18.14
C ASP A 153 8.78 16.38 -16.98
N LYS A 154 8.30 15.13 -16.92
CA LYS A 154 8.66 14.19 -15.86
C LYS A 154 9.24 12.91 -16.45
N GLU A 155 10.15 12.31 -15.72
CA GLU A 155 10.61 10.97 -15.94
C GLU A 155 9.87 10.02 -14.97
N TRP A 156 9.23 8.98 -15.51
CA TRP A 156 8.47 8.02 -14.71
C TRP A 156 9.28 6.75 -14.52
N GLU A 157 9.48 6.36 -13.27
CA GLU A 157 9.96 5.03 -12.87
C GLU A 157 8.76 4.16 -12.55
N SER A 158 8.56 3.08 -13.31
CA SER A 158 7.54 2.07 -13.02
C SER A 158 8.15 0.67 -12.99
N GLU A 159 7.69 -0.17 -12.05
CA GLU A 159 8.13 -1.54 -11.90
C GLU A 159 6.94 -2.44 -11.56
N VAL A 160 6.88 -3.61 -12.18
CA VAL A 160 5.88 -4.64 -11.88
C VAL A 160 6.59 -5.90 -11.40
N VAL A 161 6.29 -6.34 -10.19
CA VAL A 161 6.79 -7.58 -9.60
C VAL A 161 5.61 -8.51 -9.33
N GLN A 162 5.65 -9.75 -9.79
CA GLN A 162 4.73 -10.79 -9.37
C GLN A 162 5.35 -11.61 -8.24
N LEU A 163 4.62 -11.75 -7.13
CA LEU A 163 5.00 -12.61 -6.01
C LEU A 163 4.04 -13.79 -5.92
N ALA A 164 4.56 -15.01 -6.06
CA ALA A 164 3.83 -16.27 -5.85
C ALA A 164 4.39 -16.97 -4.60
N VAL A 165 3.53 -17.22 -3.63
CA VAL A 165 3.88 -17.86 -2.35
C VAL A 165 3.23 -19.23 -2.29
N SER A 166 3.98 -20.22 -1.83
CA SER A 166 3.43 -21.54 -1.49
C SER A 166 3.85 -21.94 -0.09
N ARG A 167 2.94 -22.53 0.66
CA ARG A 167 3.19 -22.99 2.03
C ARG A 167 3.03 -24.49 2.15
N ALA A 168 3.93 -25.14 2.88
CA ALA A 168 3.79 -26.54 3.21
C ALA A 168 2.62 -26.75 4.18
N LYS A 169 1.72 -27.67 3.86
CA LYS A 169 0.64 -28.13 4.72
C LYS A 169 0.80 -29.62 5.00
N ASN A 170 0.67 -30.00 6.26
CA ASN A 170 0.72 -31.40 6.67
C ASN A 170 -0.54 -32.15 6.22
N ILE A 171 -0.34 -33.25 5.50
CA ILE A 171 -1.38 -34.18 5.10
C ILE A 171 -0.94 -35.57 5.59
N GLY A 172 -1.40 -35.95 6.76
CA GLY A 172 -0.91 -37.16 7.47
C GLY A 172 0.60 -37.02 7.75
N ARG A 173 1.42 -37.95 7.21
CA ARG A 173 2.89 -37.94 7.37
C ARG A 173 3.64 -37.18 6.26
N TYR A 174 2.91 -36.59 5.33
CA TYR A 174 3.49 -35.88 4.17
C TYR A 174 3.30 -34.38 4.29
N HIS A 175 4.15 -33.61 3.58
CA HIS A 175 4.04 -32.17 3.40
C HIS A 175 3.65 -31.89 1.96
N MET A 176 2.52 -31.22 1.75
CA MET A 176 2.08 -30.78 0.42
C MET A 176 2.23 -29.27 0.30
N MET A 177 2.83 -28.81 -0.79
CA MET A 177 2.92 -27.38 -1.08
C MET A 177 1.58 -26.86 -1.62
N MET A 178 1.01 -25.89 -0.91
CA MET A 178 -0.24 -25.21 -1.28
C MET A 178 0.08 -23.80 -1.77
N GLY A 179 -0.25 -23.51 -3.03
CA GLY A 179 -0.10 -22.18 -3.59
C GLY A 179 -1.12 -21.21 -3.03
N GLU A 180 -0.68 -19.99 -2.75
CA GLU A 180 -1.54 -18.83 -2.48
C GLU A 180 -1.79 -18.07 -3.79
N ASN A 181 -2.82 -17.20 -3.80
CA ASN A 181 -3.05 -16.35 -4.98
C ASN A 181 -1.82 -15.48 -5.23
N PRO A 182 -1.31 -15.44 -6.47
CA PRO A 182 -0.22 -14.54 -6.81
C PRO A 182 -0.67 -13.09 -6.67
N ILE A 183 0.24 -12.25 -6.21
CA ILE A 183 0.02 -10.82 -6.04
C ILE A 183 0.96 -10.07 -6.99
N TYR A 184 0.44 -9.07 -7.69
CA TYR A 184 1.24 -8.13 -8.43
C TYR A 184 1.49 -6.89 -7.57
N ILE A 185 2.75 -6.55 -7.40
CA ILE A 185 3.21 -5.37 -6.67
C ILE A 185 3.72 -4.40 -7.73
N ILE A 186 3.03 -3.30 -7.89
CA ILE A 186 3.33 -2.29 -8.90
C ILE A 186 3.81 -1.04 -8.20
N THR A 187 5.00 -0.57 -8.58
CA THR A 187 5.58 0.67 -8.07
C THR A 187 5.54 1.73 -9.15
N VAL A 188 5.22 2.95 -8.79
CA VAL A 188 5.31 4.11 -9.69
C VAL A 188 5.77 5.34 -8.93
N GLN A 189 6.67 6.10 -9.55
CA GLN A 189 7.19 7.37 -9.04
C GLN A 189 7.56 8.28 -10.20
N ALA A 190 7.30 9.57 -10.06
CA ALA A 190 7.79 10.58 -10.98
C ALA A 190 9.05 11.26 -10.44
N HIS A 191 10.02 11.48 -11.31
CA HIS A 191 11.21 12.26 -11.06
C HIS A 191 11.20 13.54 -11.90
N LYS A 192 11.85 14.59 -11.42
CA LYS A 192 12.11 15.74 -12.28
C LYS A 192 13.11 15.34 -13.36
N LYS A 193 12.82 15.63 -14.62
CA LYS A 193 13.84 15.49 -15.67
C LYS A 193 15.04 16.37 -15.32
N GLU A 194 16.21 15.75 -15.23
CA GLU A 194 17.45 16.54 -15.20
C GLU A 194 17.59 17.25 -16.55
N MET A 195 17.62 18.58 -16.53
CA MET A 195 17.99 19.34 -17.72
C MET A 195 19.47 19.05 -18.00
N THR A 196 19.72 18.19 -18.95
CA THR A 196 21.06 18.02 -19.51
C THR A 196 21.42 19.34 -20.19
N LEU A 197 22.39 20.07 -19.61
CA LEU A 197 22.98 21.28 -20.17
C LEU A 197 23.75 20.97 -21.45
#